data_fa06a139d758dc4164bf3982fb2a1538
#
_entry.id   fa06a139d758dc4164bf3982fb2a1538
#
_cell.length_a   1.000
_cell.length_b   1.000
_cell.length_c   1.000
_cell.angle_alpha   90.00
_cell.angle_beta   90.00
_cell.angle_gamma   90.00
#
_symmetry.space_group_name_H-M   'P 1'
#
loop_
_entity.id
_entity.type
_entity.pdbx_description
1 polymer ?
#
loop_
_entity_poly.entity_id
_entity_poly.type
_entity_poly.pdbx_seq_one_letter_code
_entity_poly.pdbx_strand_id
1 'polypeptide(L)'
;EIIVRQWIWREGFRYRLHVKSLPGTPDIVIRKLKTVIFINGCFWHGHIAGECYRPAKSNVEFWTSKIRRNHERDIQNYLRLKSEGWHVLVVWECQLTKKRRIDTLRALSLKLGEILLELNGAKQYATEYKNNISLVAEPDEIYGNNR
;
A
#
# COMPACT_ATOMS: atom_id res chain seq x y z
N GLU A 1 -10.50 4.93 0.57
CA GLU A 1 -10.64 3.58 1.15
C GLU A 1 -11.84 2.83 0.57
N ILE A 2 -13.05 3.41 0.60
CA ILE A 2 -14.29 2.76 0.12
C ILE A 2 -14.16 2.22 -1.30
N ILE A 3 -13.60 3.00 -2.22
CA ILE A 3 -13.41 2.59 -3.63
C ILE A 3 -12.54 1.34 -3.71
N VAL A 4 -11.44 1.29 -2.96
CA VAL A 4 -10.50 0.15 -2.96
C VAL A 4 -11.18 -1.11 -2.42
N ARG A 5 -11.85 -1.02 -1.28
CA ARG A 5 -12.50 -2.20 -0.69
C ARG A 5 -13.66 -2.74 -1.52
N GLN A 6 -14.45 -1.86 -2.16
CA GLN A 6 -15.51 -2.28 -3.09
C GLN A 6 -14.94 -2.99 -4.32
N TRP A 7 -13.82 -2.50 -4.85
CA TRP A 7 -13.13 -3.14 -5.96
C TRP A 7 -12.64 -4.53 -5.59
N ILE A 8 -11.92 -4.67 -4.47
CA ILE A 8 -11.39 -5.94 -3.97
C ILE A 8 -12.53 -6.95 -3.75
N TRP A 9 -13.66 -6.50 -3.22
CA TRP A 9 -14.84 -7.35 -3.04
C TRP A 9 -15.41 -7.87 -4.36
N ARG A 10 -15.49 -7.02 -5.38
CA ARG A 10 -15.94 -7.41 -6.74
C ARG A 10 -15.01 -8.40 -7.40
N GLU A 11 -13.71 -8.29 -7.15
CA GLU A 11 -12.69 -9.24 -7.61
C GLU A 11 -12.77 -10.60 -6.87
N GLY A 12 -13.68 -10.75 -5.92
CA GLY A 12 -13.91 -12.01 -5.20
C GLY A 12 -13.09 -12.19 -3.93
N PHE A 13 -12.24 -11.24 -3.56
CA PHE A 13 -11.48 -11.30 -2.31
C PHE A 13 -12.33 -10.90 -1.11
N ARG A 14 -12.20 -11.65 -0.02
CA ARG A 14 -12.82 -11.35 1.27
C ARG A 14 -11.79 -10.81 2.22
N TYR A 15 -12.15 -9.76 2.96
CA TYR A 15 -11.23 -9.01 3.80
C TYR A 15 -11.87 -8.61 5.14
N ARG A 16 -11.02 -8.17 6.05
CA ARG A 16 -11.39 -7.47 7.28
C ARG A 16 -10.82 -6.06 7.24
N LEU A 17 -11.48 -5.13 7.92
CA LEU A 17 -11.09 -3.72 7.99
C LEU A 17 -10.46 -3.41 9.34
N HIS A 18 -9.48 -2.50 9.33
CA HIS A 18 -8.91 -1.86 10.52
C HIS A 18 -8.56 -2.85 11.64
N VAL A 19 -7.80 -3.90 11.31
CA VAL A 19 -7.45 -4.96 12.27
C VAL A 19 -6.40 -4.44 13.26
N LYS A 20 -6.84 -4.04 14.44
CA LYS A 20 -6.01 -3.42 15.49
C LYS A 20 -4.92 -4.33 16.06
N SER A 21 -5.08 -5.64 15.93
CA SER A 21 -4.08 -6.61 16.40
C SER A 21 -2.84 -6.71 15.51
N LEU A 22 -2.88 -6.10 14.32
CA LEU A 22 -1.74 -6.06 13.40
C LEU A 22 -0.99 -4.73 13.48
N PRO A 23 0.35 -4.73 13.32
CA PRO A 23 1.14 -3.51 13.31
C PRO A 23 0.60 -2.46 12.34
N GLY A 24 0.47 -1.22 12.78
CA GLY A 24 -0.02 -0.10 11.98
C GLY A 24 -1.52 -0.10 11.69
N THR A 25 -2.27 -1.06 12.19
CA THR A 25 -3.72 -1.17 11.97
C THR A 25 -4.08 -1.05 10.48
N PRO A 26 -3.71 -2.03 9.64
CA PRO A 26 -3.96 -1.97 8.20
C PRO A 26 -5.43 -1.70 7.87
N ASP A 27 -5.68 -0.90 6.83
CA ASP A 27 -7.03 -0.54 6.40
C ASP A 27 -7.80 -1.78 5.91
N ILE A 28 -7.11 -2.65 5.17
CA ILE A 28 -7.69 -3.87 4.59
C ILE A 28 -6.75 -5.05 4.87
N VAL A 29 -7.32 -6.16 5.33
CA VAL A 29 -6.58 -7.39 5.63
C VAL A 29 -7.23 -8.57 4.91
N ILE A 30 -6.51 -9.16 3.96
CA ILE A 30 -6.92 -10.36 3.22
C ILE A 30 -6.19 -11.56 3.83
N ARG A 31 -6.78 -12.18 4.85
CA ARG A 31 -6.13 -13.26 5.61
C ARG A 31 -5.77 -14.46 4.74
N LYS A 32 -6.62 -14.83 3.78
CA LYS A 32 -6.39 -15.94 2.85
C LYS A 32 -5.11 -15.78 2.04
N LEU A 33 -4.75 -14.54 1.70
CA LEU A 33 -3.52 -14.22 0.98
C LEU A 33 -2.38 -13.80 1.89
N LYS A 34 -2.61 -13.74 3.20
CA LYS A 34 -1.67 -13.14 4.16
C LYS A 34 -1.17 -11.77 3.68
N THR A 35 -2.10 -10.94 3.23
CA THR A 35 -1.84 -9.63 2.62
C THR A 35 -2.55 -8.54 3.39
N VAL A 36 -1.85 -7.45 3.63
CA VAL A 36 -2.38 -6.22 4.21
C VAL A 36 -2.26 -5.08 3.22
N ILE A 37 -3.22 -4.16 3.24
CA ILE A 37 -3.23 -2.99 2.37
C ILE A 37 -3.41 -1.76 3.25
N PHE A 38 -2.49 -0.81 3.10
CA PHE A 38 -2.58 0.52 3.67
C PHE A 38 -2.99 1.51 2.61
N ILE A 39 -3.89 2.43 2.95
CA ILE A 39 -4.34 3.51 2.07
C ILE A 39 -3.89 4.81 2.69
N ASN A 40 -2.76 5.33 2.21
CA ASN A 40 -2.05 6.44 2.81
C ASN A 40 -2.47 7.78 2.19
N GLY A 41 -2.82 8.74 3.03
CA GLY A 41 -2.96 10.14 2.64
C GLY A 41 -1.57 10.76 2.39
N CYS A 42 -1.41 11.45 1.25
CA CYS A 42 -0.12 11.95 0.81
C CYS A 42 0.51 12.94 1.79
N PHE A 43 -0.27 13.81 2.40
CA PHE A 43 0.21 14.75 3.39
C PHE A 43 0.66 14.07 4.69
N TRP A 44 -0.21 13.22 5.25
CA TRP A 44 -0.02 12.62 6.58
C TRP A 44 1.14 11.62 6.66
N HIS A 45 1.42 10.96 5.55
CA HIS A 45 2.46 9.94 5.45
C HIS A 45 3.68 10.39 4.65
N GLY A 46 3.74 11.68 4.27
CA GLY A 46 4.91 12.28 3.64
C GLY A 46 5.27 11.64 2.30
N HIS A 47 4.33 11.61 1.36
CA HIS A 47 4.53 11.02 0.02
C HIS A 47 5.46 11.89 -0.83
N ILE A 48 6.75 11.90 -0.47
CA ILE A 48 7.77 12.76 -1.07
C ILE A 48 8.08 12.36 -2.52
N ALA A 49 8.00 11.06 -2.83
CA ALA A 49 8.21 10.54 -4.19
C ALA A 49 7.13 10.97 -5.19
N GLY A 50 5.98 11.45 -4.72
CA GLY A 50 4.90 11.93 -5.55
C GLY A 50 4.89 13.45 -5.69
N GLU A 51 4.50 13.96 -6.86
CA GLU A 51 4.28 15.40 -7.07
C GLU A 51 3.10 15.96 -6.25
N CYS A 52 2.38 15.10 -5.55
CA CYS A 52 1.22 15.43 -4.72
C CYS A 52 1.57 15.98 -3.34
N TYR A 53 2.82 15.79 -2.86
CA TYR A 53 3.21 16.29 -1.55
C TYR A 53 3.27 17.83 -1.55
N ARG A 54 2.58 18.41 -0.59
CA ARG A 54 2.60 19.85 -0.33
C ARG A 54 2.99 20.07 1.12
N PRO A 55 4.14 20.71 1.40
CA PRO A 55 4.53 21.03 2.76
C PRO A 55 3.53 21.98 3.42
N ALA A 56 3.42 21.92 4.74
CA ALA A 56 2.59 22.84 5.50
C ALA A 56 3.10 24.29 5.33
N LYS A 57 2.15 25.23 5.20
CA LYS A 57 2.46 26.66 5.05
C LYS A 57 2.67 27.37 6.39
N SER A 58 2.11 26.82 7.47
CA SER A 58 2.24 27.34 8.85
C SER A 58 2.67 26.22 9.79
N ASN A 59 3.29 26.57 10.91
CA ASN A 59 3.84 25.61 11.87
C ASN A 59 4.71 24.53 11.20
N VAL A 60 5.57 24.95 10.27
CA VAL A 60 6.35 24.07 9.39
C VAL A 60 7.17 23.06 10.19
N GLU A 61 7.85 23.51 11.24
CA GLU A 61 8.68 22.67 12.09
C GLU A 61 7.86 21.57 12.80
N PHE A 62 6.71 21.93 13.35
CA PHE A 62 5.80 20.99 13.99
C PHE A 62 5.33 19.91 13.00
N TRP A 63 4.85 20.33 11.83
CA TRP A 63 4.34 19.40 10.82
C TRP A 63 5.43 18.51 10.23
N THR A 64 6.61 19.09 9.95
CA THR A 64 7.76 18.33 9.45
C THR A 64 8.17 17.23 10.45
N SER A 65 8.27 17.57 11.74
CA SER A 65 8.57 16.59 12.79
C SER A 65 7.50 15.52 12.91
N LYS A 66 6.22 15.91 12.83
CA LYS A 66 5.09 14.97 12.94
C LYS A 66 5.05 14.00 11.75
N ILE A 67 5.20 14.51 10.53
CA ILE A 67 5.20 13.70 9.31
C ILE A 67 6.39 12.75 9.32
N ARG A 68 7.58 13.20 9.71
CA ARG A 68 8.76 12.33 9.85
C ARG A 68 8.51 11.18 10.82
N ARG A 69 7.95 11.45 12.00
CA ARG A 69 7.60 10.41 12.97
C ARG A 69 6.55 9.44 12.44
N ASN A 70 5.56 9.93 11.69
CA ASN A 70 4.58 9.06 11.05
C ASN A 70 5.25 8.13 10.05
N HIS A 71 6.12 8.67 9.21
CA HIS A 71 6.88 7.94 8.22
C HIS A 71 7.77 6.85 8.85
N GLU A 72 8.56 7.20 9.87
CA GLU A 72 9.40 6.26 10.61
C GLU A 72 8.57 5.12 11.22
N ARG A 73 7.44 5.45 11.84
CA ARG A 73 6.51 4.48 12.39
C ARG A 73 5.93 3.56 11.32
N ASP A 74 5.55 4.11 10.17
CA ASP A 74 5.01 3.33 9.06
C ASP A 74 6.04 2.31 8.56
N ILE A 75 7.29 2.73 8.36
CA ILE A 75 8.39 1.82 7.98
C ILE A 75 8.54 0.70 9.00
N GLN A 76 8.57 1.00 10.30
CA GLN A 76 8.71 0.00 11.35
C GLN A 76 7.55 -1.01 11.32
N ASN A 77 6.33 -0.53 11.13
CA ASN A 77 5.15 -1.39 11.03
C ASN A 77 5.22 -2.30 9.79
N TYR A 78 5.64 -1.78 8.65
CA TYR A 78 5.78 -2.56 7.41
C TYR A 78 6.87 -3.63 7.53
N LEU A 79 8.03 -3.29 8.08
CA LEU A 79 9.11 -4.23 8.34
C LEU A 79 8.67 -5.36 9.28
N ARG A 80 7.95 -5.01 10.34
CA ARG A 80 7.41 -5.99 11.29
C ARG A 80 6.41 -6.92 10.61
N LEU A 81 5.47 -6.39 9.85
CA LEU A 81 4.50 -7.20 9.09
C LEU A 81 5.20 -8.13 8.11
N LYS A 82 6.19 -7.64 7.37
CA LYS A 82 6.98 -8.47 6.45
C LYS A 82 7.73 -9.58 7.19
N SER A 83 8.34 -9.29 8.33
CA SER A 83 9.03 -10.30 9.15
C SER A 83 8.09 -11.38 9.68
N GLU A 84 6.82 -11.06 9.86
CA GLU A 84 5.75 -11.99 10.24
C GLU A 84 5.16 -12.74 9.01
N GLY A 85 5.70 -12.52 7.81
CA GLY A 85 5.32 -13.18 6.56
C GLY A 85 4.11 -12.57 5.86
N TRP A 86 3.73 -11.34 6.20
CA TRP A 86 2.66 -10.62 5.50
C TRP A 86 3.19 -9.95 4.22
N HIS A 87 2.42 -10.02 3.15
CA HIS A 87 2.56 -9.13 2.01
C HIS A 87 2.00 -7.76 2.39
N VAL A 88 2.78 -6.71 2.20
CA VAL A 88 2.39 -5.34 2.55
C VAL A 88 2.26 -4.53 1.27
N LEU A 89 1.07 -4.04 1.00
CA LEU A 89 0.77 -3.19 -0.15
C LEU A 89 0.36 -1.81 0.34
N VAL A 90 0.83 -0.78 -0.33
CA VAL A 90 0.51 0.62 0.00
C VAL A 90 -0.10 1.29 -1.23
N VAL A 91 -1.29 1.84 -1.04
CA VAL A 91 -1.99 2.64 -2.06
C VAL A 91 -2.05 4.09 -1.57
N TRP A 92 -1.58 5.01 -2.41
CA TRP A 92 -1.56 6.42 -2.09
C TRP A 92 -2.83 7.13 -2.56
N GLU A 93 -3.28 8.12 -1.81
CA GLU A 93 -4.46 8.92 -2.13
C GLU A 93 -4.38 9.52 -3.54
N CYS A 94 -3.20 10.03 -3.97
CA CYS A 94 -3.00 10.59 -5.30
C CYS A 94 -3.20 9.58 -6.44
N GLN A 95 -3.08 8.29 -6.17
CA GLN A 95 -3.32 7.21 -7.12
C GLN A 95 -4.82 6.90 -7.28
N LEU A 96 -5.67 7.40 -6.37
CA LEU A 96 -7.13 7.16 -6.36
C LEU A 96 -7.94 8.33 -6.92
N THR A 97 -7.29 9.31 -7.53
CA THR A 97 -7.95 10.39 -8.26
C THR A 97 -8.77 9.84 -9.44
N LYS A 98 -9.78 10.57 -9.90
CA LYS A 98 -10.64 10.13 -11.02
C LYS A 98 -9.86 9.69 -12.25
N LYS A 99 -8.71 10.35 -12.53
CA LYS A 99 -7.87 10.08 -13.69
C LYS A 99 -7.06 8.78 -13.54
N ARG A 100 -6.61 8.45 -12.32
CA ARG A 100 -5.62 7.38 -12.07
C ARG A 100 -6.22 6.12 -11.44
N ARG A 101 -7.37 6.22 -10.78
CA ARG A 101 -7.91 5.14 -9.94
C ARG A 101 -8.13 3.81 -10.65
N ILE A 102 -8.55 3.83 -11.89
CA ILE A 102 -8.83 2.58 -12.63
C ILE A 102 -7.53 1.80 -12.85
N ASP A 103 -6.47 2.48 -13.28
CA ASP A 103 -5.17 1.84 -13.49
C ASP A 103 -4.58 1.34 -12.17
N THR A 104 -4.70 2.13 -11.10
CA THR A 104 -4.29 1.74 -9.76
C THR A 104 -5.04 0.50 -9.27
N LEU A 105 -6.36 0.47 -9.43
CA LEU A 105 -7.18 -0.66 -8.99
C LEU A 105 -6.90 -1.93 -9.80
N ARG A 106 -6.66 -1.79 -11.10
CA ARG A 106 -6.23 -2.92 -11.95
C ARG A 106 -4.85 -3.45 -11.53
N ALA A 107 -3.89 -2.56 -11.27
CA ALA A 107 -2.57 -2.95 -10.77
C ALA A 107 -2.68 -3.68 -9.43
N LEU A 108 -3.55 -3.22 -8.54
CA LEU A 108 -3.84 -3.91 -7.28
C LEU A 108 -4.40 -5.31 -7.50
N SER A 109 -5.35 -5.48 -8.42
CA SER A 109 -5.90 -6.79 -8.77
C SER A 109 -4.82 -7.74 -9.30
N LEU A 110 -3.93 -7.25 -10.17
CA LEU A 110 -2.82 -8.03 -10.69
C LEU A 110 -1.88 -8.48 -9.58
N LYS A 111 -1.54 -7.59 -8.66
CA LYS A 111 -0.67 -7.93 -7.52
C LYS A 111 -1.29 -8.97 -6.59
N LEU A 112 -2.57 -8.84 -6.28
CA LEU A 112 -3.30 -9.84 -5.49
C LEU A 112 -3.38 -11.18 -6.22
N GLY A 113 -3.55 -11.16 -7.54
CA GLY A 113 -3.52 -12.34 -8.39
C GLY A 113 -2.16 -13.05 -8.38
N GLU A 114 -1.06 -12.31 -8.47
CA GLU A 114 0.31 -12.85 -8.33
C GLU A 114 0.50 -13.56 -7.00
N ILE A 115 0.13 -12.89 -5.90
CA ILE A 115 0.24 -13.48 -4.54
C ILE A 115 -0.59 -14.76 -4.44
N LEU A 116 -1.81 -14.75 -4.98
CA LEU A 116 -2.66 -15.94 -5.02
C LEU A 116 -2.02 -17.10 -5.79
N LEU A 117 -1.42 -16.80 -6.95
CA LEU A 117 -0.73 -17.81 -7.78
C LEU A 117 0.52 -18.36 -7.09
N GLU A 118 1.30 -17.51 -6.43
CA GLU A 118 2.47 -17.94 -5.64
C GLU A 118 2.06 -18.91 -4.51
N LEU A 119 1.01 -18.57 -3.78
CA LEU A 119 0.47 -19.40 -2.71
C LEU A 119 -0.06 -20.75 -3.21
N ASN A 120 -0.57 -20.80 -4.44
CA ASN A 120 -1.08 -22.01 -5.07
C ASN A 120 0.00 -22.81 -5.82
N GLY A 121 1.28 -22.39 -5.76
CA GLY A 121 2.40 -23.07 -6.42
C GLY A 121 2.46 -22.88 -7.94
N ALA A 122 1.67 -21.97 -8.51
CA ALA A 122 1.64 -21.71 -9.95
C ALA A 122 2.63 -20.56 -10.31
N LYS A 123 3.92 -20.90 -10.48
CA LYS A 123 4.98 -19.94 -10.80
C LYS A 123 4.98 -19.40 -12.26
N GLN A 124 4.11 -19.85 -13.13
CA GLN A 124 4.26 -19.67 -14.58
C GLN A 124 3.85 -18.32 -15.14
N TYR A 125 3.15 -17.47 -14.41
CA TYR A 125 2.59 -16.24 -14.96
C TYR A 125 3.23 -14.93 -14.46
N ALA A 126 4.24 -15.00 -13.60
CA ALA A 126 4.80 -13.83 -12.92
C ALA A 126 5.66 -12.91 -13.81
N THR A 127 6.10 -13.36 -14.99
CA THR A 127 7.10 -12.62 -15.78
C THR A 127 6.50 -11.53 -16.68
N GLU A 128 5.26 -11.71 -17.13
CA GLU A 128 4.61 -10.77 -18.06
C GLU A 128 4.09 -9.48 -17.41
N TYR A 129 3.83 -9.52 -16.11
CA TYR A 129 3.15 -8.42 -15.40
C TYR A 129 4.08 -7.49 -14.62
N LYS A 130 5.37 -7.81 -14.50
CA LYS A 130 6.33 -7.00 -13.73
C LYS A 130 6.46 -5.55 -14.20
N ASN A 131 6.20 -5.28 -15.47
CA ASN A 131 6.33 -3.95 -16.05
C ASN A 131 5.13 -3.02 -15.80
N ASN A 132 3.99 -3.55 -15.33
CA ASN A 132 2.77 -2.78 -15.12
C ASN A 132 2.45 -2.48 -13.64
N ILE A 133 3.33 -2.88 -12.72
CA ILE A 133 3.08 -2.82 -11.25
C ILE A 133 3.53 -1.50 -10.61
N SER A 134 3.94 -0.52 -11.39
CA SER A 134 4.44 0.76 -10.86
C SER A 134 3.40 1.62 -10.11
N LEU A 135 2.12 1.28 -10.22
CA LEU A 135 1.03 2.05 -9.58
C LEU A 135 0.70 1.59 -8.15
N VAL A 136 1.02 0.33 -7.81
CA VAL A 136 0.86 -0.22 -6.45
C VAL A 136 2.17 -0.91 -6.11
N ALA A 137 2.98 -0.26 -5.28
CA ALA A 137 4.32 -0.73 -4.94
C ALA A 137 4.36 -1.33 -3.53
N GLU A 138 5.34 -2.18 -3.28
CA GLU A 138 5.70 -2.58 -1.92
C GLU A 138 6.45 -1.43 -1.22
N PRO A 139 6.46 -1.40 0.14
CA PRO A 139 7.08 -0.29 0.88
C PRO A 139 8.54 0.00 0.52
N ASP A 140 9.33 -1.01 0.19
CA ASP A 140 10.75 -0.84 -0.17
C ASP A 140 10.96 -0.07 -1.48
N GLU A 141 9.99 -0.17 -2.40
CA GLU A 141 10.01 0.56 -3.66
C GLU A 141 9.56 2.01 -3.46
N ILE A 142 8.67 2.25 -2.49
CA ILE A 142 8.11 3.58 -2.21
C ILE A 142 9.11 4.47 -1.47
N TYR A 143 9.84 3.90 -0.54
CA TYR A 143 10.71 4.68 0.34
C TYR A 143 12.18 4.68 -0.09
N GLY A 144 12.52 4.02 -1.20
CA GLY A 144 13.85 4.00 -1.84
C GLY A 144 15.00 3.77 -0.86
N ASN A 145 15.98 3.01 -1.25
CA ASN A 145 17.21 2.81 -0.48
C ASN A 145 17.96 4.13 -0.29
N ASN A 146 17.63 4.92 0.71
CA ASN A 146 18.53 5.90 1.29
C ASN A 146 19.40 5.18 2.33
N ARG A 147 20.35 4.45 1.83
CA ARG A 147 21.54 4.06 2.58
C ARG A 147 22.72 4.90 2.14
#